data_2102f8864ccf651e47533c21d71ca293
#
_entry.id   2102f8864ccf651e47533c21d71ca293
#
_cell.length_a   1.000
_cell.length_b   1.000
_cell.length_c   1.000
_cell.angle_alpha   90.00
_cell.angle_beta   90.00
_cell.angle_gamma   90.00
#
_symmetry.space_group_name_H-M   'P 1'
#
loop_
_entity.id
_entity.type
_entity.pdbx_description
1 polymer ?
#
loop_
_entity_poly.entity_id
_entity_poly.type
_entity_poly.pdbx_seq_one_letter_code
_entity_poly.pdbx_strand_id
1 'polypeptide(L)'
;PAKRQNLLFSATFSKEIKELAAGILHNPVLVEATPQNSTAEKVEQKIYRVDKGQKTELVTKLISDGNWKQVLIFTRTKHGANKLTKKLVASKISAAAIHGNKSQGARTKALTEFKTNDIRVLVATDIAARGLDIPLLPHVINFELPNIPEDYVHRIGRTGRAGAKGEALSLVCIEEMEYVRQIEKLLGQKLSTTVIEGF
;
A
#
# COMPACT_ATOMS: atom_id res chain seq x y z
N PRO A 1 -25.81 -4.04 -26.01
CA PRO A 1 -27.04 -3.37 -26.44
C PRO A 1 -26.77 -1.97 -26.97
N ALA A 2 -27.51 -1.55 -28.02
CA ALA A 2 -27.37 -0.21 -28.58
C ALA A 2 -27.79 0.90 -27.59
N LYS A 3 -28.75 0.60 -26.71
CA LYS A 3 -29.10 1.44 -25.56
C LYS A 3 -28.52 0.81 -24.28
N ARG A 4 -27.55 1.47 -23.64
CA ARG A 4 -26.98 1.10 -22.35
C ARG A 4 -26.56 2.32 -21.58
N GLN A 5 -26.60 2.25 -20.26
CA GLN A 5 -25.98 3.22 -19.38
C GLN A 5 -24.57 2.72 -19.04
N ASN A 6 -23.57 3.58 -19.29
CA ASN A 6 -22.19 3.31 -18.90
C ASN A 6 -21.88 4.01 -17.58
N LEU A 7 -21.28 3.30 -16.65
CA LEU A 7 -20.81 3.85 -15.39
C LEU A 7 -19.29 3.61 -15.32
N LEU A 8 -18.52 4.67 -15.02
CA LEU A 8 -17.10 4.62 -14.80
C LEU A 8 -16.81 4.95 -13.35
N PHE A 9 -16.15 4.05 -12.66
CA PHE A 9 -15.69 4.25 -11.28
C PHE A 9 -14.18 4.35 -11.26
N SER A 10 -13.67 5.36 -10.55
CA SER A 10 -12.23 5.52 -10.32
C SER A 10 -12.01 6.04 -8.90
N ALA A 11 -10.93 5.57 -8.26
CA ALA A 11 -10.51 6.10 -6.96
C ALA A 11 -9.76 7.44 -7.08
N THR A 12 -9.28 7.77 -8.28
CA THR A 12 -8.56 9.01 -8.59
C THR A 12 -9.10 9.61 -9.87
N PHE A 13 -9.13 10.95 -9.96
CA PHE A 13 -9.56 11.70 -11.12
C PHE A 13 -8.39 12.50 -11.73
N SER A 14 -7.32 11.77 -12.11
CA SER A 14 -6.21 12.36 -12.85
C SER A 14 -6.67 12.88 -14.23
N LYS A 15 -5.83 13.69 -14.89
CA LYS A 15 -6.13 14.23 -16.23
C LYS A 15 -6.40 13.09 -17.23
N GLU A 16 -5.59 12.04 -17.16
CA GLU A 16 -5.68 10.86 -18.06
C GLU A 16 -7.01 10.11 -17.85
N ILE A 17 -7.47 9.98 -16.60
CA ILE A 17 -8.77 9.35 -16.29
C ILE A 17 -9.92 10.22 -16.81
N LYS A 18 -9.82 11.55 -16.71
CA LYS A 18 -10.83 12.45 -17.26
C LYS A 18 -10.89 12.37 -18.78
N GLU A 19 -9.75 12.32 -19.46
CA GLU A 19 -9.66 12.15 -20.91
C GLU A 19 -10.23 10.79 -21.35
N LEU A 20 -9.90 9.70 -20.64
CA LEU A 20 -10.48 8.38 -20.88
C LEU A 20 -12.00 8.38 -20.70
N ALA A 21 -12.51 8.99 -19.63
CA ALA A 21 -13.93 9.12 -19.37
C ALA A 21 -14.66 9.86 -20.48
N ALA A 22 -14.10 10.97 -20.96
CA ALA A 22 -14.65 11.75 -22.06
C ALA A 22 -14.72 10.97 -23.38
N GLY A 23 -13.80 10.02 -23.60
CA GLY A 23 -13.81 9.17 -24.80
C GLY A 23 -14.80 8.00 -24.74
N ILE A 24 -15.24 7.59 -23.55
CA ILE A 24 -16.10 6.41 -23.35
C ILE A 24 -17.54 6.79 -22.99
N LEU A 25 -17.74 7.90 -22.30
CA LEU A 25 -19.03 8.32 -21.76
C LEU A 25 -19.64 9.45 -22.61
N HIS A 26 -20.97 9.44 -22.71
CA HIS A 26 -21.73 10.52 -23.38
C HIS A 26 -22.43 11.38 -22.32
N ASN A 27 -22.06 12.66 -22.23
CA ASN A 27 -22.60 13.62 -21.25
C ASN A 27 -22.66 13.05 -19.81
N PRO A 28 -21.54 12.58 -19.25
CA PRO A 28 -21.56 11.96 -17.93
C PRO A 28 -21.83 12.99 -16.84
N VAL A 29 -22.54 12.56 -15.79
CA VAL A 29 -22.60 13.28 -14.52
C VAL A 29 -21.42 12.85 -13.68
N LEU A 30 -20.58 13.79 -13.26
CA LEU A 30 -19.48 13.54 -12.32
C LEU A 30 -20.03 13.59 -10.89
N VAL A 31 -19.82 12.48 -10.16
CA VAL A 31 -20.16 12.39 -8.74
C VAL A 31 -18.86 12.12 -7.95
N GLU A 32 -18.40 13.11 -7.19
CA GLU A 32 -17.27 12.96 -6.27
C GLU A 32 -17.80 12.61 -4.87
N ALA A 33 -17.56 11.37 -4.44
CA ALA A 33 -18.03 10.91 -3.12
C ALA A 33 -17.14 11.42 -1.96
N THR A 34 -15.87 11.74 -2.24
CA THR A 34 -14.89 12.14 -1.22
C THR A 34 -13.84 13.05 -1.84
N PRO A 35 -13.46 14.19 -1.21
CA PRO A 35 -12.37 15.03 -1.69
C PRO A 35 -11.07 14.25 -1.89
N GLN A 36 -10.31 14.63 -2.92
CA GLN A 36 -8.97 14.06 -3.14
C GLN A 36 -8.13 14.19 -1.86
N ASN A 37 -7.42 13.12 -1.49
CA ASN A 37 -6.51 13.04 -0.34
C ASN A 37 -7.13 12.99 1.07
N SER A 38 -8.45 13.04 1.24
CA SER A 38 -9.08 12.93 2.58
C SER A 38 -8.75 11.63 3.32
N THR A 39 -8.37 10.56 2.61
CA THR A 39 -7.92 9.31 3.22
C THR A 39 -6.52 9.47 3.83
N ALA A 40 -5.64 10.24 3.20
CA ALA A 40 -4.28 10.47 3.69
C ALA A 40 -4.26 11.31 4.99
N GLU A 41 -5.22 12.21 5.17
CA GLU A 41 -5.33 13.06 6.37
C GLU A 41 -5.67 12.27 7.65
N LYS A 42 -6.29 11.10 7.51
CA LYS A 42 -6.72 10.26 8.64
C LYS A 42 -5.71 9.19 9.04
N VAL A 43 -4.61 9.08 8.31
CA VAL A 43 -3.57 8.06 8.52
C VAL A 43 -2.33 8.73 9.10
N GLU A 44 -1.83 8.20 10.22
CA GLU A 44 -0.53 8.62 10.74
C GLU A 44 0.58 8.11 9.80
N GLN A 45 1.29 9.03 9.15
CA GLN A 45 2.29 8.71 8.14
C GLN A 45 3.69 9.02 8.66
N LYS A 46 4.60 8.03 8.60
CA LYS A 46 6.01 8.15 9.00
C LYS A 46 6.93 7.67 7.89
N ILE A 47 8.01 8.39 7.66
CA ILE A 47 9.10 7.95 6.79
C ILE A 47 10.31 7.61 7.67
N TYR A 48 10.80 6.39 7.53
CA TYR A 48 12.08 5.97 8.08
C TYR A 48 13.14 5.95 6.99
N ARG A 49 14.16 6.81 7.16
CA ARG A 49 15.33 6.79 6.29
C ARG A 49 16.23 5.64 6.72
N VAL A 50 16.59 4.81 5.76
CA VAL A 50 17.33 3.57 6.01
C VAL A 50 18.08 3.17 4.75
N ASP A 51 19.26 2.59 4.90
CA ASP A 51 20.01 2.04 3.77
C ASP A 51 19.24 0.88 3.14
N LYS A 52 19.32 0.79 1.81
CA LYS A 52 18.62 -0.24 1.04
C LYS A 52 18.90 -1.67 1.54
N GLY A 53 20.14 -1.92 1.95
CA GLY A 53 20.55 -3.22 2.50
C GLY A 53 19.92 -3.56 3.84
N GLN A 54 19.63 -2.54 4.65
CA GLN A 54 19.12 -2.65 6.01
C GLN A 54 17.59 -2.65 6.12
N LYS A 55 16.85 -2.32 5.04
CA LYS A 55 15.38 -2.27 5.05
C LYS A 55 14.74 -3.56 5.62
N THR A 56 15.29 -4.72 5.30
CA THR A 56 14.73 -6.00 5.78
C THR A 56 14.92 -6.17 7.28
N GLU A 57 16.07 -5.79 7.80
CA GLU A 57 16.39 -5.85 9.21
C GLU A 57 15.49 -4.88 9.99
N LEU A 58 15.38 -3.65 9.52
CA LEU A 58 14.52 -2.64 10.13
C LEU A 58 13.05 -3.08 10.17
N VAL A 59 12.48 -3.56 9.06
CA VAL A 59 11.08 -4.00 9.06
C VAL A 59 10.86 -5.21 9.98
N THR A 60 11.83 -6.13 10.05
CA THR A 60 11.79 -7.28 10.96
C THR A 60 11.78 -6.81 12.41
N LYS A 61 12.67 -5.87 12.75
CA LYS A 61 12.74 -5.26 14.09
C LYS A 61 11.43 -4.57 14.47
N LEU A 62 10.90 -3.71 13.61
CA LEU A 62 9.64 -2.97 13.87
C LEU A 62 8.46 -3.93 14.15
N ILE A 63 8.32 -4.99 13.35
CA ILE A 63 7.25 -5.99 13.53
C ILE A 63 7.44 -6.78 14.83
N SER A 64 8.68 -7.14 15.15
CA SER A 64 9.01 -7.94 16.34
C SER A 64 8.82 -7.12 17.63
N ASP A 65 9.46 -5.96 17.71
CA ASP A 65 9.43 -5.09 18.89
C ASP A 65 8.03 -4.56 19.19
N GLY A 66 7.30 -4.18 18.14
CA GLY A 66 5.91 -3.74 18.23
C GLY A 66 4.91 -4.87 18.45
N ASN A 67 5.35 -6.13 18.39
CA ASN A 67 4.47 -7.31 18.37
C ASN A 67 3.30 -7.18 17.40
N TRP A 68 3.55 -6.54 16.24
CA TRP A 68 2.51 -6.20 15.29
C TRP A 68 1.88 -7.44 14.65
N LYS A 69 0.58 -7.38 14.50
CA LYS A 69 -0.25 -8.36 13.79
C LYS A 69 -1.00 -7.66 12.66
N GLN A 70 -1.35 -8.41 11.61
CA GLN A 70 -2.05 -7.89 10.43
C GLN A 70 -1.32 -6.71 9.78
N VAL A 71 -0.06 -6.93 9.42
CA VAL A 71 0.77 -5.97 8.70
C VAL A 71 0.70 -6.23 7.20
N LEU A 72 0.30 -5.25 6.41
CA LEU A 72 0.38 -5.31 4.95
C LEU A 72 1.64 -4.58 4.49
N ILE A 73 2.51 -5.31 3.79
CA ILE A 73 3.76 -4.75 3.27
C ILE A 73 3.70 -4.67 1.75
N PHE A 74 4.02 -3.50 1.20
CA PHE A 74 4.09 -3.28 -0.24
C PHE A 74 5.52 -3.33 -0.76
N THR A 75 5.72 -4.09 -1.83
CA THR A 75 6.95 -4.13 -2.63
C THR A 75 6.62 -3.82 -4.08
N ARG A 76 7.58 -3.27 -4.84
CA ARG A 76 7.39 -2.96 -6.26
C ARG A 76 7.34 -4.21 -7.15
N THR A 77 8.03 -5.28 -6.75
CA THR A 77 8.20 -6.46 -7.61
C THR A 77 7.77 -7.76 -6.93
N LYS A 78 7.30 -8.72 -7.73
CA LYS A 78 7.00 -10.09 -7.29
C LYS A 78 8.21 -10.80 -6.66
N HIS A 79 9.42 -10.53 -7.19
CA HIS A 79 10.65 -11.10 -6.66
C HIS A 79 10.99 -10.50 -5.30
N GLY A 80 10.83 -9.17 -5.13
CA GLY A 80 10.95 -8.49 -3.85
C GLY A 80 9.99 -9.05 -2.81
N ALA A 81 8.72 -9.24 -3.19
CA ALA A 81 7.72 -9.85 -2.32
C ALA A 81 8.14 -11.24 -1.82
N ASN A 82 8.55 -12.13 -2.73
CA ASN A 82 9.00 -13.46 -2.35
C ASN A 82 10.26 -13.44 -1.48
N LYS A 83 11.25 -12.59 -1.82
CA LYS A 83 12.51 -12.45 -1.07
C LYS A 83 12.25 -11.96 0.35
N LEU A 84 11.45 -10.93 0.50
CA LEU A 84 11.09 -10.38 1.82
C LEU A 84 10.32 -11.40 2.65
N THR A 85 9.31 -12.05 2.07
CA THR A 85 8.54 -13.10 2.75
C THR A 85 9.45 -14.22 3.30
N LYS A 86 10.39 -14.73 2.48
CA LYS A 86 11.34 -15.74 2.91
C LYS A 86 12.19 -15.28 4.12
N LYS A 87 12.64 -14.03 4.10
CA LYS A 87 13.45 -13.47 5.20
C LYS A 87 12.63 -13.29 6.48
N LEU A 88 11.39 -12.82 6.38
CA LEU A 88 10.48 -12.69 7.53
C LEU A 88 10.21 -14.07 8.17
N VAL A 89 9.90 -15.08 7.36
CA VAL A 89 9.68 -16.45 7.84
C VAL A 89 10.93 -17.02 8.51
N ALA A 90 12.12 -16.80 7.94
CA ALA A 90 13.39 -17.20 8.57
C ALA A 90 13.62 -16.50 9.92
N SER A 91 13.09 -15.29 10.10
CA SER A 91 13.09 -14.55 11.36
C SER A 91 11.90 -14.89 12.28
N LYS A 92 11.23 -16.01 12.06
CA LYS A 92 10.08 -16.52 12.84
C LYS A 92 8.83 -15.59 12.81
N ILE A 93 8.71 -14.75 11.79
CA ILE A 93 7.52 -13.97 11.53
C ILE A 93 6.68 -14.68 10.46
N SER A 94 5.47 -15.15 10.82
CA SER A 94 4.58 -15.79 9.85
C SER A 94 4.15 -14.80 8.77
N ALA A 95 4.46 -15.14 7.51
CA ALA A 95 4.23 -14.26 6.37
C ALA A 95 3.90 -15.04 5.10
N ALA A 96 3.08 -14.43 4.23
CA ALA A 96 2.83 -14.92 2.89
C ALA A 96 2.97 -13.80 1.85
N ALA A 97 3.35 -14.19 0.62
CA ALA A 97 3.40 -13.27 -0.52
C ALA A 97 2.17 -13.40 -1.40
N ILE A 98 1.63 -12.25 -1.87
CA ILE A 98 0.55 -12.18 -2.85
C ILE A 98 0.96 -11.31 -4.03
N HIS A 99 1.00 -11.89 -5.23
CA HIS A 99 1.36 -11.19 -6.48
C HIS A 99 0.85 -11.96 -7.71
N GLY A 100 0.92 -11.36 -8.89
CA GLY A 100 0.34 -11.89 -10.12
C GLY A 100 0.82 -13.29 -10.53
N ASN A 101 2.00 -13.74 -10.09
CA ASN A 101 2.50 -15.09 -10.40
C ASN A 101 2.04 -16.17 -9.39
N LYS A 102 1.24 -15.82 -8.38
CA LYS A 102 0.61 -16.81 -7.50
C LYS A 102 -0.71 -17.29 -8.12
N SER A 103 -0.99 -18.58 -8.02
CA SER A 103 -2.28 -19.13 -8.43
C SER A 103 -3.42 -18.50 -7.62
N GLN A 104 -4.63 -18.50 -8.15
CA GLN A 104 -5.79 -17.94 -7.44
C GLN A 104 -6.00 -18.66 -6.09
N GLY A 105 -5.85 -19.98 -6.04
CA GLY A 105 -5.96 -20.75 -4.79
C GLY A 105 -4.93 -20.32 -3.74
N ALA A 106 -3.66 -20.11 -4.16
CA ALA A 106 -2.61 -19.62 -3.24
C ALA A 106 -2.88 -18.19 -2.74
N ARG A 107 -3.45 -17.33 -3.59
CA ARG A 107 -3.84 -15.96 -3.21
C ARG A 107 -4.99 -15.97 -2.22
N THR A 108 -6.03 -16.77 -2.48
CA THR A 108 -7.18 -16.93 -1.58
C THR A 108 -6.74 -17.48 -0.23
N LYS A 109 -5.89 -18.52 -0.21
CA LYS A 109 -5.35 -19.10 1.02
C LYS A 109 -4.59 -18.04 1.84
N ALA A 110 -3.63 -17.34 1.23
CA ALA A 110 -2.84 -16.31 1.90
C ALA A 110 -3.72 -15.20 2.50
N LEU A 111 -4.76 -14.78 1.77
CA LEU A 111 -5.70 -13.77 2.23
C LEU A 111 -6.55 -14.27 3.41
N THR A 112 -7.03 -15.52 3.35
CA THR A 112 -7.80 -16.12 4.45
C THR A 112 -6.96 -16.23 5.70
N GLU A 113 -5.74 -16.82 5.61
CA GLU A 113 -4.82 -16.94 6.73
C GLU A 113 -4.43 -15.57 7.34
N PHE A 114 -4.34 -14.54 6.51
CA PHE A 114 -4.09 -13.18 6.97
C PHE A 114 -5.30 -12.60 7.72
N LYS A 115 -6.52 -12.80 7.22
CA LYS A 115 -7.76 -12.34 7.87
C LYS A 115 -8.01 -13.04 9.21
N THR A 116 -7.67 -14.33 9.31
CA THR A 116 -7.82 -15.13 10.54
C THR A 116 -6.68 -14.96 11.54
N ASN A 117 -5.67 -14.15 11.21
CA ASN A 117 -4.44 -13.97 12.00
C ASN A 117 -3.53 -15.21 12.11
N ASP A 118 -3.71 -16.22 11.25
CA ASP A 118 -2.80 -17.35 11.15
C ASP A 118 -1.43 -16.93 10.61
N ILE A 119 -1.40 -15.91 9.75
CA ILE A 119 -0.19 -15.19 9.39
C ILE A 119 -0.25 -13.73 9.83
N ARG A 120 0.90 -13.21 10.30
CA ARG A 120 1.03 -11.83 10.78
C ARG A 120 1.21 -10.82 9.66
N VAL A 121 1.85 -11.24 8.57
CA VAL A 121 2.32 -10.34 7.50
C VAL A 121 1.85 -10.83 6.14
N LEU A 122 1.23 -9.94 5.37
CA LEU A 122 0.96 -10.14 3.96
C LEU A 122 1.87 -9.21 3.14
N VAL A 123 2.74 -9.79 2.30
CA VAL A 123 3.62 -9.02 1.40
C VAL A 123 3.02 -8.99 0.01
N ALA A 124 2.68 -7.81 -0.50
CA ALA A 124 1.92 -7.64 -1.73
C ALA A 124 2.60 -6.72 -2.74
N THR A 125 2.31 -6.93 -4.02
CA THR A 125 2.49 -5.91 -5.06
C THR A 125 1.21 -5.13 -5.27
N ASP A 126 1.29 -3.90 -5.80
CA ASP A 126 0.12 -3.01 -6.01
C ASP A 126 -1.01 -3.70 -6.78
N ILE A 127 -0.68 -4.33 -7.90
CA ILE A 127 -1.67 -5.03 -8.75
C ILE A 127 -2.40 -6.12 -7.97
N ALA A 128 -1.71 -6.86 -7.13
CA ALA A 128 -2.31 -7.95 -6.37
C ALA A 128 -3.09 -7.47 -5.15
N ALA A 129 -2.75 -6.32 -4.60
CA ALA A 129 -3.44 -5.71 -3.47
C ALA A 129 -4.72 -4.95 -3.87
N ARG A 130 -4.84 -4.57 -5.15
CA ARG A 130 -6.06 -3.94 -5.66
C ARG A 130 -7.23 -4.92 -5.60
N GLY A 131 -8.36 -4.45 -5.10
CA GLY A 131 -9.57 -5.28 -4.95
C GLY A 131 -9.53 -6.30 -3.82
N LEU A 132 -8.45 -6.36 -3.03
CA LEU A 132 -8.46 -7.17 -1.81
C LEU A 132 -9.40 -6.52 -0.78
N ASP A 133 -10.42 -7.28 -0.40
CA ASP A 133 -11.24 -6.95 0.75
C ASP A 133 -10.48 -7.31 2.02
N ILE A 134 -9.66 -6.35 2.51
CA ILE A 134 -8.96 -6.48 3.78
C ILE A 134 -9.53 -5.38 4.67
N PRO A 135 -10.26 -5.75 5.75
CA PRO A 135 -10.79 -4.77 6.67
C PRO A 135 -9.65 -4.12 7.46
N LEU A 136 -9.79 -2.84 7.70
CA LEU A 136 -9.08 -1.99 8.68
C LEU A 136 -7.77 -2.56 9.24
N LEU A 137 -6.69 -2.38 8.49
CA LEU A 137 -5.37 -2.81 8.96
C LEU A 137 -4.80 -1.81 9.97
N PRO A 138 -4.20 -2.27 11.07
CA PRO A 138 -3.49 -1.39 11.99
C PRO A 138 -2.22 -0.81 11.35
N HIS A 139 -1.50 -1.61 10.52
CA HIS A 139 -0.22 -1.22 9.96
C HIS A 139 -0.13 -1.50 8.47
N VAL A 140 0.30 -0.48 7.72
CA VAL A 140 0.69 -0.59 6.32
C VAL A 140 2.14 -0.14 6.19
N ILE A 141 2.97 -0.93 5.49
CA ILE A 141 4.39 -0.61 5.28
C ILE A 141 4.68 -0.52 3.78
N ASN A 142 5.18 0.61 3.33
CA ASN A 142 5.84 0.72 2.04
C ASN A 142 7.31 0.30 2.21
N PHE A 143 7.63 -0.97 1.98
CA PHE A 143 9.01 -1.47 1.96
C PHE A 143 9.81 -0.83 0.82
N GLU A 144 9.12 -0.59 -0.29
CA GLU A 144 9.58 0.22 -1.42
C GLU A 144 8.47 1.20 -1.79
N LEU A 145 8.80 2.46 -2.00
CA LEU A 145 7.84 3.45 -2.46
C LEU A 145 7.34 3.12 -3.88
N PRO A 146 6.08 3.42 -4.21
CA PRO A 146 5.57 3.24 -5.56
C PRO A 146 6.21 4.25 -6.51
N ASN A 147 6.28 3.89 -7.80
CA ASN A 147 6.74 4.80 -8.85
C ASN A 147 5.68 5.87 -9.20
N ILE A 148 4.42 5.59 -8.93
CA ILE A 148 3.27 6.46 -9.19
C ILE A 148 2.77 7.00 -7.85
N PRO A 149 2.79 8.33 -7.62
CA PRO A 149 2.41 8.91 -6.33
C PRO A 149 1.00 8.55 -5.87
N GLU A 150 0.05 8.43 -6.79
CA GLU A 150 -1.34 8.05 -6.50
C GLU A 150 -1.44 6.65 -5.87
N ASP A 151 -0.56 5.73 -6.26
CA ASP A 151 -0.52 4.39 -5.67
C ASP A 151 -0.14 4.45 -4.17
N TYR A 152 0.63 5.47 -3.75
CA TYR A 152 0.91 5.69 -2.34
C TYR A 152 -0.37 5.93 -1.53
N VAL A 153 -1.26 6.78 -2.03
CA VAL A 153 -2.56 7.06 -1.38
C VAL A 153 -3.42 5.78 -1.34
N HIS A 154 -3.42 5.00 -2.40
CA HIS A 154 -4.14 3.72 -2.46
C HIS A 154 -3.58 2.69 -1.46
N ARG A 155 -2.26 2.66 -1.25
CA ARG A 155 -1.61 1.77 -0.28
C ARG A 155 -1.95 2.16 1.15
N ILE A 156 -1.74 3.42 1.52
CA ILE A 156 -2.04 3.88 2.88
C ILE A 156 -3.54 3.87 3.18
N GLY A 157 -4.39 4.00 2.17
CA GLY A 157 -5.84 3.83 2.28
C GLY A 157 -6.30 2.42 2.65
N ARG A 158 -5.39 1.47 2.89
CA ARG A 158 -5.68 0.16 3.50
C ARG A 158 -5.68 0.20 5.03
N THR A 159 -5.37 1.33 5.62
CA THR A 159 -5.44 1.60 7.07
C THR A 159 -6.24 2.89 7.34
N GLY A 160 -6.50 3.21 8.59
CA GLY A 160 -7.10 4.49 9.00
C GLY A 160 -8.54 4.74 8.56
N ARG A 161 -9.36 3.71 8.34
CA ARG A 161 -10.78 3.83 7.95
C ARG A 161 -11.72 3.71 9.16
N ALA A 162 -12.92 4.29 9.04
CA ALA A 162 -14.03 4.18 10.00
C ALA A 162 -13.67 4.60 11.44
N GLY A 163 -12.80 5.62 11.62
CA GLY A 163 -12.47 6.17 12.93
C GLY A 163 -11.38 5.43 13.72
N ALA A 164 -10.85 4.31 13.18
CA ALA A 164 -9.68 3.66 13.77
C ALA A 164 -8.39 4.39 13.35
N LYS A 165 -7.50 4.64 14.31
CA LYS A 165 -6.15 5.16 14.03
C LYS A 165 -5.37 4.09 13.29
N GLY A 166 -4.88 4.42 12.09
CA GLY A 166 -4.03 3.55 11.29
C GLY A 166 -2.65 4.16 11.09
N GLU A 167 -1.63 3.32 11.04
CA GLU A 167 -0.24 3.76 10.86
C GLU A 167 0.28 3.28 9.50
N ALA A 168 0.82 4.21 8.72
CA ALA A 168 1.49 3.95 7.46
C ALA A 168 2.97 4.32 7.57
N LEU A 169 3.83 3.32 7.41
CA LEU A 169 5.28 3.48 7.46
C LEU A 169 5.88 3.34 6.07
N SER A 170 6.87 4.17 5.76
CA SER A 170 7.62 4.07 4.51
C SER A 170 9.10 3.94 4.81
N LEU A 171 9.75 2.86 4.34
CA LEU A 171 11.19 2.66 4.44
C LEU A 171 11.85 3.23 3.19
N VAL A 172 12.59 4.32 3.34
CA VAL A 172 13.10 5.12 2.22
C VAL A 172 14.61 5.15 2.22
N CYS A 173 15.21 4.67 1.14
CA CYS A 173 16.65 4.84 0.89
C CYS A 173 16.91 6.09 0.03
N ILE A 174 18.18 6.47 -0.11
CA ILE A 174 18.57 7.69 -0.81
C ILE A 174 18.04 7.74 -2.26
N GLU A 175 18.02 6.60 -2.95
CA GLU A 175 17.55 6.49 -4.33
C GLU A 175 16.03 6.71 -4.47
N GLU A 176 15.28 6.66 -3.38
CA GLU A 176 13.82 6.83 -3.36
C GLU A 176 13.38 8.24 -2.95
N MET A 177 14.32 9.14 -2.65
CA MET A 177 13.97 10.50 -2.20
C MET A 177 13.18 11.31 -3.23
N GLU A 178 13.36 11.03 -4.53
CA GLU A 178 12.57 11.68 -5.57
C GLU A 178 11.09 11.24 -5.51
N TYR A 179 10.82 9.98 -5.23
CA TYR A 179 9.43 9.51 -5.03
C TYR A 179 8.79 10.17 -3.81
N VAL A 180 9.55 10.40 -2.73
CA VAL A 180 9.06 11.16 -1.56
C VAL A 180 8.60 12.56 -1.97
N ARG A 181 9.42 13.30 -2.74
CA ARG A 181 9.07 14.65 -3.20
C ARG A 181 7.80 14.68 -4.05
N GLN A 182 7.64 13.69 -4.94
CA GLN A 182 6.45 13.57 -5.78
C GLN A 182 5.20 13.24 -4.95
N ILE A 183 5.32 12.36 -3.94
CA ILE A 183 4.24 12.04 -3.01
C ILE A 183 3.86 13.28 -2.17
N GLU A 184 4.83 13.99 -1.60
CA GLU A 184 4.60 15.24 -0.85
C GLU A 184 3.90 16.29 -1.70
N LYS A 185 4.30 16.44 -2.97
CA LYS A 185 3.64 17.34 -3.93
C LYS A 185 2.19 16.94 -4.17
N LEU A 186 1.90 15.64 -4.33
CA LEU A 186 0.54 15.13 -4.49
C LEU A 186 -0.31 15.37 -3.23
N LEU A 187 0.27 15.15 -2.04
CA LEU A 187 -0.43 15.32 -0.77
C LEU A 187 -0.58 16.79 -0.35
N GLY A 188 0.19 17.69 -0.92
CA GLY A 188 0.25 19.11 -0.52
C GLY A 188 0.85 19.35 0.87
N GLN A 189 1.56 18.35 1.43
CA GLN A 189 2.17 18.43 2.75
C GLN A 189 3.49 17.68 2.83
N LYS A 190 4.35 18.11 3.75
CA LYS A 190 5.59 17.40 4.06
C LYS A 190 5.33 16.19 4.94
N LEU A 191 6.05 15.11 4.68
CA LEU A 191 5.98 13.89 5.48
C LEU A 191 7.08 13.91 6.56
N SER A 192 6.71 13.55 7.77
CA SER A 192 7.67 13.44 8.87
C SER A 192 8.70 12.36 8.59
N THR A 193 9.98 12.73 8.64
CA THR A 193 11.09 11.82 8.36
C THR A 193 11.91 11.60 9.63
N THR A 194 12.16 10.34 9.95
CA THR A 194 12.94 9.92 11.14
C THR A 194 14.05 8.96 10.71
N VAL A 195 15.18 9.06 11.39
CA VAL A 195 16.25 8.05 11.33
C VAL A 195 16.17 7.21 12.60
N ILE A 196 16.19 5.90 12.47
CA ILE A 196 16.21 5.00 13.61
C ILE A 196 17.66 4.70 13.94
N GLU A 197 18.03 4.83 15.22
CA GLU A 197 19.36 4.53 15.70
C GLU A 197 19.78 3.10 15.33
N GLY A 198 20.97 2.95 14.74
CA GLY A 198 21.50 1.68 14.26
C GLY A 198 21.12 1.29 12.82
N PHE A 199 20.38 2.17 12.08
CA PHE A 199 19.96 1.93 10.69
C PHE A 199 20.27 3.10 9.78
#